data_b9ccec2a28f05f525d57dc030ddde38e
#
_entry.id   b9ccec2a28f05f525d57dc030ddde38e
#
_cell.length_a   1.000
_cell.length_b   1.000
_cell.length_c   1.000
_cell.angle_alpha   90.00
_cell.angle_beta   90.00
_cell.angle_gamma   90.00
#
_symmetry.space_group_name_H-M   'P 1'
#
loop_
_entity.id
_entity.type
_entity.pdbx_description
1 polymer ?
#
loop_
_entity_poly.entity_id
_entity_poly.type
_entity_poly.pdbx_seq_one_letter_code
_entity_poly.pdbx_strand_id
1 'polypeptide(L)'
;MSVIKKNIFDENSLKQEFAKLAIPKGSNIEMHSSLSSFGFIKGGSKTLIKIIKEIIGKNGLILMPALTLETEVSKEFSETINSEPESLDVEKLKKKQKYFDENMPVSKEIGIVAETFRKDKETYRTNHPYLSVSLWGANAKKLAEYYSNKDTSMSEHSPIGEILKNDGYVLTLGTDFSTICLLHTAEYLAKVPYTKYKKFSATKINHKKIIKELY
;
A
#
# COMPACT_ATOMS: atom_id res chain seq x y z
N MET A 1 -13.81 -27.06 24.60
CA MET A 1 -13.48 -26.19 23.46
C MET A 1 -14.51 -25.07 23.42
N SER A 2 -14.15 -23.86 23.82
CA SER A 2 -15.04 -22.71 23.71
C SER A 2 -15.18 -22.33 22.24
N VAL A 3 -16.39 -22.41 21.69
CA VAL A 3 -16.71 -21.91 20.36
C VAL A 3 -16.55 -20.40 20.41
N ILE A 4 -15.47 -19.86 19.85
CA ILE A 4 -15.30 -18.42 19.64
C ILE A 4 -16.43 -18.00 18.70
N LYS A 5 -17.46 -17.33 19.22
CA LYS A 5 -18.51 -16.71 18.41
C LYS A 5 -17.82 -15.69 17.49
N LYS A 6 -17.64 -16.04 16.22
CA LYS A 6 -17.19 -15.05 15.25
C LYS A 6 -18.28 -13.99 15.08
N ASN A 7 -17.92 -12.74 15.24
CA ASN A 7 -18.83 -11.63 14.97
C ASN A 7 -19.29 -11.71 13.50
N ILE A 8 -20.56 -11.47 13.27
CA ILE A 8 -21.15 -11.40 11.93
C ILE A 8 -21.66 -9.98 11.75
N PHE A 9 -21.12 -9.30 10.76
CA PHE A 9 -21.51 -7.93 10.42
C PHE A 9 -22.21 -7.90 9.07
N ASP A 10 -23.35 -7.27 9.00
CA ASP A 10 -23.92 -6.74 7.78
C ASP A 10 -23.54 -5.27 7.55
N GLU A 11 -24.01 -4.66 6.47
CA GLU A 11 -23.68 -3.28 6.14
C GLU A 11 -24.15 -2.30 7.24
N ASN A 12 -25.33 -2.51 7.81
CA ASN A 12 -25.89 -1.60 8.79
C ASN A 12 -25.18 -1.68 10.14
N SER A 13 -24.94 -2.89 10.64
CA SER A 13 -24.20 -3.11 11.89
C SER A 13 -22.77 -2.58 11.80
N LEU A 14 -22.11 -2.79 10.65
CA LEU A 14 -20.76 -2.29 10.44
C LEU A 14 -20.71 -0.75 10.37
N LYS A 15 -21.70 -0.10 9.73
CA LYS A 15 -21.85 1.36 9.74
C LYS A 15 -22.02 1.93 11.14
N GLN A 16 -22.82 1.26 11.97
CA GLN A 16 -23.00 1.68 13.37
C GLN A 16 -21.69 1.62 14.17
N GLU A 17 -20.90 0.57 13.97
CA GLU A 17 -19.58 0.46 14.62
C GLU A 17 -18.63 1.55 14.14
N PHE A 18 -18.56 1.81 12.83
CA PHE A 18 -17.69 2.87 12.29
C PHE A 18 -18.14 4.29 12.68
N ALA A 19 -19.44 4.52 12.88
CA ALA A 19 -19.92 5.82 13.35
C ALA A 19 -19.32 6.20 14.72
N LYS A 20 -18.99 5.21 15.56
CA LYS A 20 -18.34 5.42 16.86
C LYS A 20 -16.92 6.00 16.76
N LEU A 21 -16.25 5.82 15.62
CA LEU A 21 -14.92 6.37 15.37
C LEU A 21 -14.94 7.89 15.15
N ALA A 22 -16.11 8.46 14.88
CA ALA A 22 -16.34 9.90 14.69
C ALA A 22 -15.35 10.55 13.67
N ILE A 23 -14.98 9.81 12.62
CA ILE A 23 -14.08 10.31 11.57
C ILE A 23 -14.79 11.46 10.83
N PRO A 24 -14.24 12.66 10.79
CA PRO A 24 -14.86 13.78 10.12
C PRO A 24 -14.99 13.52 8.61
N LYS A 25 -16.15 13.88 8.04
CA LYS A 25 -16.33 13.82 6.58
C LYS A 25 -15.36 14.78 5.90
N GLY A 26 -14.75 14.31 4.81
CA GLY A 26 -13.72 15.09 4.11
C GLY A 26 -12.30 14.86 4.64
N SER A 27 -12.11 14.00 5.65
CA SER A 27 -10.78 13.67 6.18
C SER A 27 -9.91 12.99 5.13
N ASN A 28 -8.60 13.19 5.25
CA ASN A 28 -7.59 12.41 4.56
C ASN A 28 -7.17 11.26 5.48
N ILE A 29 -7.23 10.02 5.00
CA ILE A 29 -6.88 8.85 5.79
C ILE A 29 -5.87 7.94 5.09
N GLU A 30 -4.92 7.44 5.86
CA GLU A 30 -4.16 6.24 5.53
C GLU A 30 -4.85 5.04 6.18
N MET A 31 -5.24 4.03 5.39
CA MET A 31 -6.00 2.88 5.90
C MET A 31 -5.20 1.58 5.79
N HIS A 32 -5.12 0.86 6.90
CA HIS A 32 -4.59 -0.50 7.02
C HIS A 32 -5.68 -1.43 7.52
N SER A 33 -5.75 -2.65 6.99
CA SER A 33 -6.83 -3.54 7.38
C SER A 33 -6.50 -5.02 7.27
N SER A 34 -6.97 -5.79 8.24
CA SER A 34 -7.01 -7.24 8.23
C SER A 34 -8.46 -7.70 8.28
N LEU A 35 -9.00 -8.13 7.13
CA LEU A 35 -10.41 -8.54 7.04
C LEU A 35 -10.73 -9.73 7.97
N SER A 36 -9.79 -10.64 8.17
CA SER A 36 -9.96 -11.82 9.03
C SER A 36 -10.16 -11.47 10.50
N SER A 37 -9.67 -10.30 10.95
CA SER A 37 -9.80 -9.85 12.34
C SER A 37 -11.23 -9.42 12.71
N PHE A 38 -12.08 -9.15 11.73
CA PHE A 38 -13.49 -8.78 11.97
C PHE A 38 -14.39 -9.99 12.24
N GLY A 39 -13.99 -11.19 11.86
CA GLY A 39 -14.88 -12.34 11.76
C GLY A 39 -15.51 -12.43 10.37
N PHE A 40 -16.84 -12.34 10.25
CA PHE A 40 -17.53 -12.41 8.96
C PHE A 40 -18.23 -11.09 8.64
N ILE A 41 -17.87 -10.49 7.52
CA ILE A 41 -18.56 -9.32 6.96
C ILE A 41 -19.34 -9.77 5.73
N LYS A 42 -20.66 -9.57 5.73
CA LYS A 42 -21.51 -9.84 4.56
C LYS A 42 -21.09 -8.95 3.39
N GLY A 43 -20.66 -9.55 2.29
CA GLY A 43 -20.08 -8.84 1.14
C GLY A 43 -18.58 -8.54 1.26
N GLY A 44 -17.95 -8.91 2.37
CA GLY A 44 -16.50 -8.90 2.57
C GLY A 44 -15.85 -7.53 2.39
N SER A 45 -14.68 -7.52 1.75
CA SER A 45 -13.89 -6.30 1.50
C SER A 45 -14.63 -5.22 0.72
N LYS A 46 -15.53 -5.59 -0.18
CA LYS A 46 -16.34 -4.63 -0.97
C LYS A 46 -17.27 -3.80 -0.07
N THR A 47 -17.94 -4.46 0.89
CA THR A 47 -18.82 -3.78 1.85
C THR A 47 -18.00 -2.86 2.75
N LEU A 48 -16.85 -3.31 3.24
CA LEU A 48 -15.96 -2.49 4.05
C LEU A 48 -15.52 -1.22 3.30
N ILE A 49 -15.01 -1.36 2.08
CA ILE A 49 -14.55 -0.24 1.24
C ILE A 49 -15.71 0.73 0.95
N LYS A 50 -16.88 0.22 0.61
CA LYS A 50 -18.07 1.04 0.37
C LYS A 50 -18.39 1.92 1.58
N ILE A 51 -18.43 1.35 2.77
CA ILE A 51 -18.75 2.07 4.00
C ILE A 51 -17.71 3.16 4.29
N ILE A 52 -16.43 2.85 4.18
CA ILE A 52 -15.36 3.84 4.42
C ILE A 52 -15.45 4.98 3.40
N LYS A 53 -15.69 4.68 2.12
CA LYS A 53 -15.91 5.71 1.09
C LYS A 53 -17.12 6.59 1.38
N GLU A 54 -18.21 6.04 1.92
CA GLU A 54 -19.40 6.80 2.32
C GLU A 54 -19.11 7.73 3.52
N ILE A 55 -18.35 7.26 4.51
CA ILE A 55 -17.95 8.04 5.69
C ILE A 55 -17.05 9.20 5.27
N ILE A 56 -15.99 8.93 4.55
CA ILE A 56 -15.00 9.92 4.14
C ILE A 56 -15.59 10.89 3.13
N GLY A 57 -16.38 10.39 2.18
CA GLY A 57 -16.95 11.19 1.10
C GLY A 57 -15.90 11.63 0.07
N LYS A 58 -16.36 12.12 -1.09
CA LYS A 58 -15.50 12.46 -2.23
C LYS A 58 -14.59 13.67 -2.01
N ASN A 59 -14.83 14.47 -0.99
CA ASN A 59 -13.99 15.62 -0.63
C ASN A 59 -12.79 15.23 0.26
N GLY A 60 -12.80 14.04 0.81
CA GLY A 60 -11.65 13.48 1.52
C GLY A 60 -10.80 12.59 0.65
N LEU A 61 -9.69 12.11 1.18
CA LEU A 61 -8.75 11.23 0.51
C LEU A 61 -8.61 9.92 1.30
N ILE A 62 -8.72 8.80 0.62
CA ILE A 62 -8.35 7.49 1.16
C ILE A 62 -7.08 7.03 0.47
N LEU A 63 -6.05 6.73 1.26
CA LEU A 63 -4.82 6.11 0.82
C LEU A 63 -4.71 4.71 1.43
N MET A 64 -4.41 3.71 0.61
CA MET A 64 -4.05 2.36 1.07
C MET A 64 -2.73 1.92 0.46
N PRO A 65 -1.85 1.27 1.24
CA PRO A 65 -0.68 0.61 0.67
C PRO A 65 -1.09 -0.39 -0.41
N ALA A 66 -0.37 -0.36 -1.53
CA ALA A 66 -0.54 -1.29 -2.65
C ALA A 66 0.80 -1.95 -3.01
N LEU A 67 1.54 -2.35 -1.97
CA LEU A 67 2.91 -2.82 -2.07
C LEU A 67 3.02 -4.08 -2.93
N THR A 68 4.15 -4.18 -3.63
CA THR A 68 4.54 -5.32 -4.45
C THR A 68 5.87 -5.87 -3.97
N LEU A 69 5.84 -6.54 -2.81
CA LEU A 69 7.03 -7.05 -2.09
C LEU A 69 7.82 -8.06 -2.93
N GLU A 70 7.15 -8.74 -3.86
CA GLU A 70 7.76 -9.70 -4.77
C GLU A 70 8.71 -9.07 -5.79
N THR A 71 8.74 -7.75 -5.91
CA THR A 71 9.69 -7.02 -6.76
C THR A 71 11.02 -6.76 -6.03
N GLU A 72 11.11 -7.04 -4.73
CA GLU A 72 12.37 -6.94 -3.99
C GLU A 72 13.42 -7.85 -4.62
N VAL A 73 14.61 -7.31 -4.79
CA VAL A 73 15.74 -8.05 -5.37
C VAL A 73 16.44 -8.81 -4.24
N SER A 74 16.58 -10.12 -4.40
CA SER A 74 17.26 -10.94 -3.41
C SER A 74 18.72 -10.52 -3.26
N LYS A 75 19.29 -10.78 -2.08
CA LYS A 75 20.71 -10.54 -1.81
C LYS A 75 21.59 -11.31 -2.80
N GLU A 76 21.30 -12.59 -3.04
CA GLU A 76 21.96 -13.43 -4.02
C GLU A 76 22.01 -12.80 -5.41
N PHE A 77 20.85 -12.34 -5.90
CA PHE A 77 20.77 -11.68 -7.22
C PHE A 77 21.56 -10.38 -7.26
N SER A 78 21.49 -9.58 -6.18
CA SER A 78 22.25 -8.33 -6.09
C SER A 78 23.77 -8.57 -6.08
N GLU A 79 24.24 -9.57 -5.35
CA GLU A 79 25.65 -9.94 -5.29
C GLU A 79 26.15 -10.48 -6.64
N THR A 80 25.41 -11.40 -7.23
CA THR A 80 25.78 -12.02 -8.52
C THR A 80 25.81 -10.99 -9.65
N ILE A 81 24.85 -10.06 -9.72
CA ILE A 81 24.83 -9.04 -10.78
C ILE A 81 25.98 -8.04 -10.65
N ASN A 82 26.47 -7.82 -9.43
CA ASN A 82 27.59 -6.92 -9.18
C ASN A 82 28.94 -7.57 -9.46
N SER A 83 29.07 -8.88 -9.20
CA SER A 83 30.35 -9.62 -9.41
C SER A 83 30.51 -10.17 -10.80
N GLU A 84 29.44 -10.69 -11.41
CA GLU A 84 29.44 -11.38 -12.69
C GLU A 84 28.24 -11.00 -13.56
N PRO A 85 28.14 -9.74 -14.04
CA PRO A 85 26.92 -9.20 -14.66
C PRO A 85 26.51 -9.90 -15.96
N GLU A 86 27.42 -10.57 -16.64
CA GLU A 86 27.18 -11.29 -17.90
C GLU A 86 27.12 -12.82 -17.73
N SER A 87 27.12 -13.31 -16.50
CA SER A 87 27.10 -14.75 -16.24
C SER A 87 25.76 -15.39 -16.59
N LEU A 88 25.78 -16.70 -16.91
CA LEU A 88 24.57 -17.51 -17.10
C LEU A 88 23.68 -17.54 -15.84
N ASP A 89 24.25 -17.37 -14.66
CA ASP A 89 23.51 -17.37 -13.41
C ASP A 89 22.74 -16.07 -13.23
N VAL A 90 23.29 -14.93 -13.64
CA VAL A 90 22.55 -13.67 -13.73
C VAL A 90 21.35 -13.79 -14.66
N GLU A 91 21.50 -14.40 -15.82
CA GLU A 91 20.38 -14.61 -16.75
C GLU A 91 19.29 -15.53 -16.16
N LYS A 92 19.65 -16.57 -15.43
CA LYS A 92 18.69 -17.42 -14.71
C LYS A 92 17.96 -16.64 -13.62
N LEU A 93 18.67 -15.83 -12.84
CA LEU A 93 18.10 -15.00 -11.77
C LEU A 93 17.17 -13.93 -12.33
N LYS A 94 17.55 -13.26 -13.42
CA LYS A 94 16.68 -12.30 -14.14
C LYS A 94 15.36 -12.92 -14.61
N LYS A 95 15.38 -14.18 -15.06
CA LYS A 95 14.15 -14.91 -15.45
C LYS A 95 13.21 -15.21 -14.28
N LYS A 96 13.75 -15.42 -13.10
CA LYS A 96 12.98 -15.69 -11.87
C LYS A 96 12.48 -14.40 -11.20
N GLN A 97 13.16 -13.27 -11.40
CA GLN A 97 12.82 -11.99 -10.79
C GLN A 97 11.48 -11.48 -11.30
N LYS A 98 10.59 -11.13 -10.40
CA LYS A 98 9.34 -10.44 -10.74
C LYS A 98 9.63 -8.95 -10.90
N TYR A 99 9.13 -8.39 -11.98
CA TYR A 99 9.25 -6.96 -12.28
C TYR A 99 7.90 -6.30 -12.11
N PHE A 100 7.91 -5.10 -11.57
CA PHE A 100 6.69 -4.35 -11.36
C PHE A 100 5.99 -4.05 -12.69
N ASP A 101 4.69 -4.25 -12.67
CA ASP A 101 3.72 -3.80 -13.66
C ASP A 101 2.57 -3.11 -12.93
N GLU A 102 1.99 -2.06 -13.51
CA GLU A 102 0.92 -1.29 -12.86
C GLU A 102 -0.33 -2.13 -12.55
N ASN A 103 -0.57 -3.20 -13.31
CA ASN A 103 -1.66 -4.15 -13.10
C ASN A 103 -1.32 -5.25 -12.10
N MET A 104 -0.05 -5.33 -11.68
CA MET A 104 0.39 -6.33 -10.71
C MET A 104 -0.46 -6.27 -9.44
N PRO A 105 -1.00 -7.41 -8.94
CA PRO A 105 -1.74 -7.40 -7.70
C PRO A 105 -0.87 -6.95 -6.53
N VAL A 106 -1.49 -6.45 -5.48
CA VAL A 106 -0.79 -6.21 -4.22
C VAL A 106 -0.32 -7.54 -3.65
N SER A 107 0.81 -7.50 -2.93
CA SER A 107 1.33 -8.69 -2.26
C SER A 107 0.32 -9.27 -1.28
N LYS A 108 0.34 -10.59 -1.12
CA LYS A 108 -0.65 -11.29 -0.28
C LYS A 108 -0.66 -10.80 1.17
N GLU A 109 0.49 -10.42 1.68
CA GLU A 109 0.71 -9.89 3.03
C GLU A 109 -0.03 -8.57 3.27
N ILE A 110 -0.26 -7.78 2.20
CA ILE A 110 -1.00 -6.51 2.27
C ILE A 110 -2.51 -6.76 2.38
N GLY A 111 -2.96 -7.87 1.88
CA GLY A 111 -4.29 -8.40 2.11
C GLY A 111 -5.35 -8.04 1.07
N ILE A 112 -6.48 -8.75 1.20
CA ILE A 112 -7.57 -8.72 0.21
C ILE A 112 -8.28 -7.36 0.14
N VAL A 113 -8.33 -6.60 1.23
CA VAL A 113 -8.99 -5.28 1.23
C VAL A 113 -8.22 -4.30 0.36
N ALA A 114 -6.90 -4.26 0.47
CA ALA A 114 -6.05 -3.42 -0.35
C ALA A 114 -6.15 -3.80 -1.85
N GLU A 115 -6.16 -5.10 -2.18
CA GLU A 115 -6.34 -5.55 -3.57
C GLU A 115 -7.74 -5.21 -4.11
N THR A 116 -8.78 -5.32 -3.27
CA THR A 116 -10.14 -4.93 -3.67
C THR A 116 -10.23 -3.43 -3.89
N PHE A 117 -9.61 -2.63 -3.00
CA PHE A 117 -9.58 -1.18 -3.11
C PHE A 117 -8.82 -0.72 -4.36
N ARG A 118 -7.65 -1.33 -4.64
CA ARG A 118 -6.87 -1.05 -5.85
C ARG A 118 -7.68 -1.23 -7.15
N LYS A 119 -8.56 -2.24 -7.17
CA LYS A 119 -9.43 -2.57 -8.32
C LYS A 119 -10.74 -1.83 -8.34
N ASP A 120 -11.05 -1.07 -7.30
CA ASP A 120 -12.33 -0.41 -7.19
C ASP A 120 -12.40 0.83 -8.10
N LYS A 121 -13.63 1.19 -8.46
CA LYS A 121 -13.91 2.31 -9.35
C LYS A 121 -13.37 3.62 -8.78
N GLU A 122 -12.79 4.45 -9.65
CA GLU A 122 -12.21 5.74 -9.29
C GLU A 122 -11.05 5.65 -8.27
N THR A 123 -10.43 4.47 -8.15
CA THR A 123 -9.20 4.28 -7.38
C THR A 123 -8.01 4.30 -8.33
N TYR A 124 -6.99 5.05 -7.98
CA TYR A 124 -5.80 5.28 -8.80
C TYR A 124 -4.57 4.83 -8.04
N ARG A 125 -3.72 4.01 -8.66
CA ARG A 125 -2.48 3.50 -8.09
C ARG A 125 -1.30 4.34 -8.56
N THR A 126 -0.35 4.63 -7.66
CA THR A 126 0.95 5.19 -8.03
C THR A 126 1.83 4.13 -8.70
N ASN A 127 2.73 4.58 -9.57
CA ASN A 127 3.60 3.68 -10.34
C ASN A 127 4.95 3.41 -9.66
N HIS A 128 4.97 3.32 -8.32
CA HIS A 128 6.19 2.98 -7.60
C HIS A 128 6.37 1.45 -7.55
N PRO A 129 7.54 0.91 -7.97
CA PRO A 129 7.71 -0.53 -8.13
C PRO A 129 7.56 -1.38 -6.87
N TYR A 130 7.83 -0.83 -5.70
CA TYR A 130 7.78 -1.53 -4.42
C TYR A 130 6.75 -0.92 -3.47
N LEU A 131 6.79 0.41 -3.30
CA LEU A 131 5.97 1.17 -2.35
C LEU A 131 4.80 1.89 -3.02
N SER A 132 4.16 1.28 -4.02
CA SER A 132 2.97 1.88 -4.60
C SER A 132 1.83 1.98 -3.58
N VAL A 133 1.01 3.00 -3.74
CA VAL A 133 -0.21 3.20 -2.95
C VAL A 133 -1.41 3.36 -3.89
N SER A 134 -2.57 3.02 -3.40
CA SER A 134 -3.85 3.26 -4.06
C SER A 134 -4.56 4.43 -3.41
N LEU A 135 -5.12 5.33 -4.21
CA LEU A 135 -5.74 6.58 -3.79
C LEU A 135 -7.16 6.67 -4.30
N TRP A 136 -8.10 7.12 -3.47
CA TRP A 136 -9.47 7.43 -3.86
C TRP A 136 -9.95 8.72 -3.18
N GLY A 137 -10.76 9.51 -3.88
CA GLY A 137 -11.37 10.74 -3.36
C GLY A 137 -10.75 12.01 -3.95
N ALA A 138 -10.65 13.05 -3.15
CA ALA A 138 -10.19 14.36 -3.57
C ALA A 138 -8.78 14.30 -4.19
N ASN A 139 -8.67 14.78 -5.42
CA ASN A 139 -7.40 14.85 -6.16
C ASN A 139 -6.68 13.49 -6.36
N ALA A 140 -7.31 12.34 -6.06
CA ALA A 140 -6.67 11.03 -6.08
C ALA A 140 -5.95 10.74 -7.40
N LYS A 141 -6.60 11.01 -8.56
CA LYS A 141 -5.98 10.83 -9.88
C LYS A 141 -4.74 11.70 -10.06
N LYS A 142 -4.87 12.99 -9.76
CA LYS A 142 -3.76 13.96 -9.89
C LYS A 142 -2.58 13.60 -8.98
N LEU A 143 -2.86 13.17 -7.76
CA LEU A 143 -1.83 12.74 -6.82
C LEU A 143 -1.14 11.45 -7.30
N ALA A 144 -1.91 10.47 -7.78
CA ALA A 144 -1.34 9.22 -8.31
C ALA A 144 -0.41 9.50 -9.50
N GLU A 145 -0.83 10.34 -10.44
CA GLU A 145 -0.03 10.75 -11.60
C GLU A 145 1.24 11.53 -11.17
N TYR A 146 1.10 12.46 -10.23
CA TYR A 146 2.21 13.26 -9.74
C TYR A 146 3.29 12.40 -9.07
N TYR A 147 2.89 11.48 -8.20
CA TYR A 147 3.84 10.61 -7.48
C TYR A 147 4.37 9.45 -8.31
N SER A 148 3.69 9.04 -9.37
CA SER A 148 4.19 8.01 -10.28
C SER A 148 5.50 8.37 -10.98
N ASN A 149 5.80 9.65 -11.07
CA ASN A 149 7.01 10.16 -11.74
C ASN A 149 8.13 10.54 -10.74
N LYS A 150 7.96 10.23 -9.46
CA LYS A 150 8.91 10.60 -8.40
C LYS A 150 9.48 9.41 -7.68
N ASP A 151 10.78 9.44 -7.43
CA ASP A 151 11.48 8.47 -6.58
C ASP A 151 11.38 8.91 -5.10
N THR A 152 10.14 9.11 -4.63
CA THR A 152 9.88 9.51 -3.24
C THR A 152 9.20 8.37 -2.52
N SER A 153 9.91 7.65 -1.66
CA SER A 153 9.33 6.48 -1.01
C SER A 153 8.62 6.81 0.29
N MET A 154 9.34 7.26 1.31
CA MET A 154 8.82 7.46 2.67
C MET A 154 9.06 8.89 3.19
N SER A 155 9.26 9.87 2.30
CA SER A 155 9.49 11.26 2.68
C SER A 155 8.18 12.05 2.83
N GLU A 156 8.29 13.27 3.35
CA GLU A 156 7.19 14.24 3.34
C GLU A 156 6.70 14.58 1.93
N HIS A 157 7.49 14.27 0.90
CA HIS A 157 7.15 14.47 -0.51
C HIS A 157 6.58 13.20 -1.17
N SER A 158 6.20 12.20 -0.37
CA SER A 158 5.58 10.96 -0.82
C SER A 158 4.04 11.04 -0.76
N PRO A 159 3.31 10.08 -1.35
CA PRO A 159 1.86 9.97 -1.19
C PRO A 159 1.43 9.88 0.28
N ILE A 160 2.23 9.19 1.11
CA ILE A 160 1.98 9.05 2.54
C ILE A 160 2.20 10.40 3.24
N GLY A 161 3.19 11.18 2.81
CA GLY A 161 3.42 12.55 3.28
C GLY A 161 2.23 13.48 3.05
N GLU A 162 1.36 13.20 2.07
CA GLU A 162 0.11 13.98 1.89
C GLU A 162 -0.86 13.82 3.08
N ILE A 163 -0.87 12.66 3.73
CA ILE A 163 -1.67 12.44 4.93
C ILE A 163 -1.14 13.32 6.07
N LEU A 164 0.18 13.35 6.25
CA LEU A 164 0.84 14.17 7.27
C LEU A 164 0.61 15.68 7.05
N LYS A 165 0.81 16.17 5.83
CA LYS A 165 0.66 17.59 5.48
C LYS A 165 -0.76 18.14 5.69
N ASN A 166 -1.75 17.28 5.59
CA ASN A 166 -3.15 17.67 5.66
C ASN A 166 -3.82 17.26 6.98
N ASP A 167 -3.04 17.09 8.04
CA ASP A 167 -3.55 16.69 9.37
C ASP A 167 -4.47 15.47 9.29
N GLY A 168 -4.07 14.49 8.47
CA GLY A 168 -4.87 13.31 8.20
C GLY A 168 -4.82 12.31 9.35
N TYR A 169 -5.59 11.25 9.19
CA TYR A 169 -5.73 10.18 10.18
C TYR A 169 -5.12 8.89 9.67
N VAL A 170 -4.68 8.05 10.61
CA VAL A 170 -4.37 6.64 10.32
C VAL A 170 -5.50 5.79 10.87
N LEU A 171 -6.12 5.00 10.00
CA LEU A 171 -7.19 4.07 10.34
C LEU A 171 -6.68 2.63 10.27
N THR A 172 -6.45 2.02 11.43
CA THR A 172 -6.10 0.60 11.53
C THR A 172 -7.33 -0.24 11.83
N LEU A 173 -7.62 -1.18 10.98
CA LEU A 173 -8.81 -2.03 11.07
C LEU A 173 -8.38 -3.49 11.26
N GLY A 174 -8.19 -3.90 12.51
CA GLY A 174 -7.77 -5.25 12.87
C GLY A 174 -6.30 -5.55 12.55
N THR A 175 -5.48 -4.52 12.40
CA THR A 175 -4.01 -4.58 12.30
C THR A 175 -3.38 -3.85 13.47
N ASP A 176 -2.11 -4.10 13.73
CA ASP A 176 -1.33 -3.40 14.74
C ASP A 176 -0.50 -2.23 14.17
N PHE A 177 0.22 -1.54 15.03
CA PHE A 177 1.03 -0.37 14.67
C PHE A 177 2.19 -0.71 13.71
N SER A 178 2.66 -1.94 13.69
CA SER A 178 3.78 -2.36 12.82
C SER A 178 3.44 -2.29 11.32
N THR A 179 2.16 -2.20 10.98
CA THR A 179 1.70 -2.12 9.59
C THR A 179 1.60 -0.69 9.06
N ILE A 180 1.72 0.33 9.92
CA ILE A 180 1.49 1.74 9.57
C ILE A 180 2.65 2.30 8.76
N CYS A 181 2.42 2.62 7.48
CA CYS A 181 3.45 3.18 6.62
C CYS A 181 3.85 4.62 7.03
N LEU A 182 2.94 5.40 7.61
CA LEU A 182 3.25 6.73 8.11
C LEU A 182 4.31 6.72 9.22
N LEU A 183 4.40 5.65 10.02
CA LEU A 183 5.47 5.50 11.02
C LEU A 183 6.84 5.38 10.34
N HIS A 184 6.95 4.69 9.21
CA HIS A 184 8.18 4.63 8.44
C HIS A 184 8.57 5.99 7.85
N THR A 185 7.58 6.81 7.50
CA THR A 185 7.83 8.21 7.11
C THR A 185 8.41 9.01 8.30
N ALA A 186 7.88 8.83 9.49
CA ALA A 186 8.41 9.47 10.70
C ALA A 186 9.85 9.01 11.01
N GLU A 187 10.13 7.71 10.89
CA GLU A 187 11.47 7.14 11.04
C GLU A 187 12.45 7.73 10.02
N TYR A 188 12.04 7.85 8.76
CA TYR A 188 12.84 8.49 7.70
C TYR A 188 13.15 9.94 8.02
N LEU A 189 12.16 10.72 8.44
CA LEU A 189 12.33 12.13 8.81
C LEU A 189 13.23 12.30 10.04
N ALA A 190 13.12 11.40 11.01
CA ALA A 190 13.95 11.37 12.20
C ALA A 190 15.37 10.86 11.94
N LYS A 191 15.69 10.38 10.74
CA LYS A 191 16.99 9.81 10.35
C LYS A 191 17.47 8.74 11.32
N VAL A 192 16.57 7.81 11.68
CA VAL A 192 16.89 6.74 12.63
C VAL A 192 18.04 5.87 12.13
N PRO A 193 18.97 5.42 13.02
CA PRO A 193 20.22 4.77 12.60
C PRO A 193 20.04 3.34 12.04
N TYR A 194 18.85 2.76 12.18
CA TYR A 194 18.55 1.40 11.71
C TYR A 194 17.86 1.34 10.35
N THR A 195 17.77 2.46 9.63
CA THR A 195 17.23 2.51 8.27
C THR A 195 18.02 1.62 7.32
N LYS A 196 17.35 0.79 6.53
CA LYS A 196 17.97 -0.14 5.59
C LYS A 196 17.57 0.17 4.16
N TYR A 197 18.55 0.09 3.27
CA TYR A 197 18.29 0.17 1.83
C TYR A 197 17.74 -1.15 1.30
N LYS A 198 16.77 -1.07 0.39
CA LYS A 198 16.25 -2.20 -0.34
C LYS A 198 16.40 -1.98 -1.85
N LYS A 199 16.73 -3.04 -2.56
CA LYS A 199 16.74 -3.06 -4.03
C LYS A 199 15.46 -3.69 -4.53
N PHE A 200 14.88 -3.11 -5.55
CA PHE A 200 13.67 -3.63 -6.20
C PHE A 200 13.76 -3.47 -7.72
N SER A 201 13.01 -4.29 -8.42
CA SER A 201 13.00 -4.34 -9.88
C SER A 201 11.74 -3.72 -10.45
N ALA A 202 11.90 -2.95 -11.51
CA ALA A 202 10.81 -2.28 -12.21
C ALA A 202 10.87 -2.56 -13.69
N THR A 203 9.71 -2.71 -14.32
CA THR A 203 9.61 -2.59 -15.79
C THR A 203 9.66 -1.12 -16.15
N LYS A 204 10.46 -0.74 -17.16
CA LYS A 204 10.81 0.62 -17.40
C LYS A 204 10.57 1.20 -18.76
N ILE A 205 10.53 2.49 -18.79
CA ILE A 205 10.63 3.33 -19.98
C ILE A 205 11.52 2.65 -21.03
N ASN A 206 10.99 2.49 -22.26
CA ASN A 206 11.64 1.80 -23.40
C ASN A 206 11.89 0.29 -23.20
N HIS A 207 11.01 -0.41 -22.47
CA HIS A 207 11.08 -1.86 -22.26
C HIS A 207 12.34 -2.39 -21.58
N LYS A 208 13.19 -1.53 -21.02
CA LYS A 208 14.33 -1.98 -20.24
C LYS A 208 13.92 -2.28 -18.80
N LYS A 209 14.30 -3.43 -18.29
CA LYS A 209 14.16 -3.82 -16.88
C LYS A 209 15.24 -3.12 -16.07
N ILE A 210 14.86 -2.44 -15.00
CA ILE A 210 15.77 -1.68 -14.13
C ILE A 210 15.65 -2.16 -12.71
N ILE A 211 16.80 -2.22 -12.05
CA ILE A 211 16.90 -2.38 -10.60
C ILE A 211 17.14 -1.00 -10.01
N LYS A 212 16.30 -0.62 -9.06
CA LYS A 212 16.42 0.64 -8.32
C LYS A 212 16.74 0.37 -6.86
N GLU A 213 17.45 1.27 -6.24
CA GLU A 213 17.68 1.29 -4.80
C GLU A 213 16.74 2.29 -4.15
N LEU A 214 16.21 1.91 -2.98
CA LEU A 214 15.38 2.75 -2.13
C LEU A 214 16.01 2.88 -0.74
N TYR A 215 15.83 4.04 -0.18
CA TYR A 215 16.12 4.33 1.21
C TYR A 215 14.96 3.92 2.10
#